data_84e85f9b58cfe9666c7225b754535bac
#
_entry.id   84e85f9b58cfe9666c7225b754535bac
#
_cell.length_a   1.000
_cell.length_b   1.000
_cell.length_c   1.000
_cell.angle_alpha   90.00
_cell.angle_beta   90.00
_cell.angle_gamma   90.00
#
_symmetry.space_group_name_H-M   'P 1'
#
loop_
_entity.id
_entity.type
_entity.pdbx_description
1 polymer ?
#
loop_
_entity_poly.entity_id
_entity_poly.type
_entity_poly.pdbx_seq_one_letter_code
_entity_poly.pdbx_strand_id
1 'polypeptide(L)'
;MEWTKEIKDKIEKLDRKYASIGQDLPAYLDGLLYANPLNYWDYTYVDTLLSLQHPKTDFPDEQIFIIYHQITELYFKLAILELDQIAHNGKLMSEDGQDMGWNDSLSVDFFVERLKRINSYFEVLTSSFGIMVNGMEKEQFLKFRMSLLPASGFQSAQYRLIEISCTHLINLTHKDEREGLKGSSIDDMAQHFYWTDGAIDIKTGKKTLMLENFEKKYMAQFIDRAHDFSDKNLLAKYQQLSVEDQQDKDLIHQLRLLDLNVNVNWPLVHYKSAVRYLSSKDGDADATGGTNWQKYLPPRFQKRIFFPKLWTKEELENWGRQWVVNALNES
;
A
#
# COMPACT_ATOMS: atom_id res chain seq x y z
N MET A 1 -0.56 -43.48 29.92
CA MET A 1 -0.08 -42.09 29.87
C MET A 1 -1.14 -41.20 30.50
N GLU A 2 -0.85 -40.54 31.63
CA GLU A 2 -1.81 -39.57 32.19
C GLU A 2 -1.62 -38.22 31.53
N TRP A 3 -2.72 -37.66 31.04
CA TRP A 3 -2.68 -36.32 30.43
C TRP A 3 -2.57 -35.26 31.53
N THR A 4 -1.78 -34.22 31.22
CA THR A 4 -1.68 -33.04 32.08
C THR A 4 -3.04 -32.32 32.16
N LYS A 5 -3.24 -31.53 33.21
CA LYS A 5 -4.47 -30.73 33.38
C LYS A 5 -4.69 -29.82 32.15
N GLU A 6 -3.63 -29.21 31.63
CA GLU A 6 -3.67 -28.35 30.46
C GLU A 6 -4.21 -29.08 29.21
N ILE A 7 -3.78 -30.33 28.97
CA ILE A 7 -4.27 -31.11 27.83
C ILE A 7 -5.75 -31.44 28.00
N LYS A 8 -6.17 -31.82 29.22
CA LYS A 8 -7.58 -32.10 29.51
C LYS A 8 -8.46 -30.89 29.26
N ASP A 9 -8.05 -29.71 29.77
CA ASP A 9 -8.76 -28.44 29.56
C ASP A 9 -8.88 -28.08 28.06
N LYS A 10 -7.82 -28.31 27.26
CA LYS A 10 -7.86 -28.10 25.81
C LYS A 10 -8.82 -29.06 25.09
N ILE A 11 -8.81 -30.34 25.47
CA ILE A 11 -9.75 -31.34 24.89
C ILE A 11 -11.20 -30.97 25.19
N GLU A 12 -11.50 -30.55 26.41
CA GLU A 12 -12.86 -30.11 26.78
C GLU A 12 -13.29 -28.86 26.01
N LYS A 13 -12.37 -27.92 25.75
CA LYS A 13 -12.65 -26.74 24.93
C LYS A 13 -12.89 -27.10 23.46
N LEU A 14 -12.11 -28.03 22.90
CA LEU A 14 -12.31 -28.55 21.56
C LEU A 14 -13.65 -29.27 21.42
N ASP A 15 -14.02 -30.11 22.39
CA ASP A 15 -15.29 -30.83 22.40
C ASP A 15 -16.47 -29.84 22.34
N ARG A 16 -16.48 -28.83 23.22
CA ARG A 16 -17.49 -27.77 23.22
C ARG A 16 -17.54 -27.00 21.91
N LYS A 17 -16.35 -26.65 21.32
CA LYS A 17 -16.24 -25.95 20.06
C LYS A 17 -16.90 -26.74 18.92
N TYR A 18 -16.57 -28.01 18.78
CA TYR A 18 -17.12 -28.85 17.71
C TYR A 18 -18.59 -29.16 17.90
N ALA A 19 -19.02 -29.44 19.16
CA ALA A 19 -20.42 -29.62 19.48
C ALA A 19 -21.28 -28.41 19.13
N SER A 20 -20.77 -27.18 19.31
CA SER A 20 -21.50 -25.93 18.97
C SER A 20 -21.79 -25.77 17.49
N ILE A 21 -21.02 -26.40 16.61
CA ILE A 21 -21.21 -26.39 15.15
C ILE A 21 -21.81 -27.73 14.63
N GLY A 22 -22.34 -28.57 15.53
CA GLY A 22 -22.96 -29.86 15.18
C GLY A 22 -21.96 -30.91 14.70
N GLN A 23 -20.71 -30.81 15.11
CA GLN A 23 -19.63 -31.73 14.73
C GLN A 23 -19.16 -32.56 15.92
N ASP A 24 -18.49 -33.67 15.62
CA ASP A 24 -18.03 -34.66 16.57
C ASP A 24 -16.51 -34.56 16.75
N LEU A 25 -16.02 -34.34 17.98
CA LEU A 25 -14.59 -34.23 18.26
C LEU A 25 -13.81 -35.51 17.86
N PRO A 26 -14.25 -36.76 18.13
CA PRO A 26 -13.59 -37.96 17.64
C PRO A 26 -13.30 -37.96 16.16
N ALA A 27 -14.27 -37.55 15.30
CA ALA A 27 -14.05 -37.47 13.86
C ALA A 27 -12.95 -36.49 13.46
N TYR A 28 -12.81 -35.36 14.18
CA TYR A 28 -11.70 -34.41 13.97
C TYR A 28 -10.37 -34.98 14.47
N LEU A 29 -10.34 -35.70 15.57
CA LEU A 29 -9.14 -36.38 16.06
C LEU A 29 -8.67 -37.46 15.08
N ASP A 30 -9.58 -38.20 14.47
CA ASP A 30 -9.26 -39.12 13.38
C ASP A 30 -8.67 -38.41 12.19
N GLY A 31 -9.22 -37.25 11.81
CA GLY A 31 -8.65 -36.38 10.77
C GLY A 31 -7.21 -35.95 11.09
N LEU A 32 -6.95 -35.55 12.33
CA LEU A 32 -5.60 -35.19 12.79
C LEU A 32 -4.65 -36.38 12.81
N LEU A 33 -5.14 -37.58 13.14
CA LEU A 33 -4.35 -38.80 13.17
C LEU A 33 -3.84 -39.19 11.77
N TYR A 34 -4.65 -38.95 10.75
CA TYR A 34 -4.31 -39.24 9.35
C TYR A 34 -3.75 -38.04 8.57
N ALA A 35 -3.76 -36.85 9.16
CA ALA A 35 -3.21 -35.64 8.50
C ALA A 35 -1.69 -35.75 8.38
N ASN A 36 -1.19 -35.39 7.20
CA ASN A 36 0.25 -35.20 7.04
C ASN A 36 0.70 -33.91 7.76
N PRO A 37 1.91 -33.89 8.35
CA PRO A 37 2.49 -32.66 8.90
C PRO A 37 2.53 -31.58 7.83
N LEU A 38 2.13 -30.36 8.19
CA LEU A 38 2.22 -29.21 7.30
C LEU A 38 3.68 -28.76 7.20
N ASN A 39 4.26 -28.82 6.01
CA ASN A 39 5.61 -28.35 5.74
C ASN A 39 5.64 -26.85 5.44
N TYR A 40 6.78 -26.21 5.61
CA TYR A 40 6.99 -24.78 5.33
C TYR A 40 6.60 -24.39 3.90
N TRP A 41 7.04 -25.18 2.91
CA TRP A 41 6.76 -24.91 1.50
C TRP A 41 5.29 -25.09 1.12
N ASP A 42 4.57 -26.04 1.75
CA ASP A 42 3.13 -26.23 1.57
C ASP A 42 2.35 -25.06 2.18
N TYR A 43 2.77 -24.62 3.39
CA TYR A 43 2.13 -23.51 4.10
C TYR A 43 2.33 -22.17 3.40
N THR A 44 3.54 -21.93 2.90
CA THR A 44 3.90 -20.66 2.26
C THR A 44 3.66 -20.64 0.75
N TYR A 45 3.33 -21.80 0.15
CA TYR A 45 3.22 -21.97 -1.30
C TYR A 45 4.46 -21.48 -2.05
N VAL A 46 5.66 -21.74 -1.49
CA VAL A 46 6.91 -21.18 -1.99
C VAL A 46 7.20 -21.59 -3.43
N ASP A 47 6.91 -22.83 -3.84
CA ASP A 47 7.12 -23.29 -5.21
C ASP A 47 6.25 -22.52 -6.22
N THR A 48 4.99 -22.26 -5.84
CA THR A 48 4.09 -21.42 -6.64
C THR A 48 4.62 -19.99 -6.71
N LEU A 49 5.01 -19.41 -5.57
CA LEU A 49 5.56 -18.05 -5.52
C LEU A 49 6.78 -17.89 -6.42
N LEU A 50 7.71 -18.86 -6.38
CA LEU A 50 8.93 -18.86 -7.20
C LEU A 50 8.70 -19.24 -8.67
N SER A 51 7.50 -19.64 -9.05
CA SER A 51 7.12 -19.92 -10.45
C SER A 51 6.44 -18.73 -11.15
N LEU A 52 6.22 -17.59 -10.46
CA LEU A 52 5.47 -16.45 -11.00
C LEU A 52 6.33 -15.44 -11.78
N GLN A 53 7.62 -15.69 -11.93
CA GLN A 53 8.55 -14.78 -12.61
C GLN A 53 8.69 -15.16 -14.08
N HIS A 54 8.04 -14.41 -14.97
CA HIS A 54 8.02 -14.66 -16.42
C HIS A 54 8.57 -13.46 -17.20
N PRO A 55 9.91 -13.33 -17.36
CA PRO A 55 10.51 -12.25 -18.13
C PRO A 55 10.07 -12.28 -19.59
N LYS A 56 10.05 -11.13 -20.24
CA LYS A 56 9.72 -10.97 -21.66
C LYS A 56 10.94 -10.99 -22.56
N THR A 57 12.13 -10.80 -21.96
CA THR A 57 13.42 -10.77 -22.64
C THR A 57 14.40 -11.71 -21.94
N ASP A 58 15.54 -11.96 -22.56
CA ASP A 58 16.62 -12.77 -22.00
C ASP A 58 17.61 -11.95 -21.16
N PHE A 59 17.30 -10.66 -20.87
CA PHE A 59 18.16 -9.84 -20.03
C PHE A 59 18.01 -10.25 -18.54
N PRO A 60 19.10 -10.66 -17.86
CA PRO A 60 19.05 -11.13 -16.47
C PRO A 60 18.42 -10.14 -15.50
N ASP A 61 18.62 -8.84 -15.70
CA ASP A 61 18.14 -7.79 -14.81
C ASP A 61 16.62 -7.60 -14.87
N GLU A 62 15.95 -8.10 -15.90
CA GLU A 62 14.48 -8.12 -15.94
C GLU A 62 13.91 -9.00 -14.83
N GLN A 63 14.60 -10.07 -14.46
CA GLN A 63 14.21 -10.91 -13.33
C GLN A 63 14.24 -10.14 -11.99
N ILE A 64 15.28 -9.31 -11.78
CA ILE A 64 15.39 -8.43 -10.60
C ILE A 64 14.19 -7.47 -10.57
N PHE A 65 13.88 -6.87 -11.73
CA PHE A 65 12.77 -5.94 -11.87
C PHE A 65 11.43 -6.58 -11.49
N ILE A 66 11.13 -7.78 -11.99
CA ILE A 66 9.89 -8.50 -11.71
C ILE A 66 9.80 -8.85 -10.22
N ILE A 67 10.84 -9.51 -9.66
CA ILE A 67 10.83 -9.97 -8.27
C ILE A 67 10.66 -8.79 -7.31
N TYR A 68 11.37 -7.69 -7.54
CA TYR A 68 11.27 -6.52 -6.67
C TYR A 68 9.86 -5.91 -6.68
N HIS A 69 9.21 -5.84 -7.84
CA HIS A 69 7.81 -5.38 -7.92
C HIS A 69 6.85 -6.34 -7.22
N GLN A 70 7.05 -7.65 -7.32
CA GLN A 70 6.24 -8.63 -6.58
C GLN A 70 6.41 -8.48 -5.06
N ILE A 71 7.64 -8.27 -4.57
CA ILE A 71 7.92 -7.97 -3.15
C ILE A 71 7.21 -6.68 -2.73
N THR A 72 7.26 -5.65 -3.55
CA THR A 72 6.58 -4.37 -3.30
C THR A 72 5.06 -4.56 -3.13
N GLU A 73 4.44 -5.31 -4.04
CA GLU A 73 2.99 -5.61 -3.96
C GLU A 73 2.63 -6.44 -2.71
N LEU A 74 3.52 -7.33 -2.25
CA LEU A 74 3.30 -8.06 -0.99
C LEU A 74 3.40 -7.16 0.24
N TYR A 75 4.31 -6.19 0.27
CA TYR A 75 4.33 -5.17 1.34
C TYR A 75 3.10 -4.27 1.30
N PHE A 76 2.61 -3.88 0.13
CA PHE A 76 1.35 -3.14 0.03
C PHE A 76 0.17 -3.96 0.55
N LYS A 77 0.14 -5.26 0.29
CA LYS A 77 -0.87 -6.16 0.87
C LYS A 77 -0.81 -6.18 2.41
N LEU A 78 0.39 -6.23 3.01
CA LEU A 78 0.55 -6.12 4.46
C LEU A 78 0.01 -4.78 4.99
N ALA A 79 0.32 -3.67 4.32
CA ALA A 79 -0.20 -2.35 4.70
C ALA A 79 -1.74 -2.30 4.63
N ILE A 80 -2.36 -2.86 3.59
CA ILE A 80 -3.82 -2.93 3.45
C ILE A 80 -4.44 -3.76 4.58
N LEU A 81 -3.83 -4.88 4.97
CA LEU A 81 -4.32 -5.68 6.09
C LEU A 81 -4.36 -4.89 7.41
N GLU A 82 -3.35 -4.07 7.69
CA GLU A 82 -3.34 -3.21 8.89
C GLU A 82 -4.34 -2.06 8.77
N LEU A 83 -4.51 -1.48 7.58
CA LEU A 83 -5.54 -0.45 7.30
C LEU A 83 -6.95 -0.99 7.52
N ASP A 84 -7.23 -2.21 7.08
CA ASP A 84 -8.51 -2.89 7.29
C ASP A 84 -8.76 -3.17 8.79
N GLN A 85 -7.71 -3.53 9.55
CA GLN A 85 -7.80 -3.67 10.99
C GLN A 85 -8.19 -2.37 11.69
N ILE A 86 -7.57 -1.24 11.31
CA ILE A 86 -7.91 0.08 11.88
C ILE A 86 -9.33 0.48 11.48
N ALA A 87 -9.69 0.33 10.20
CA ALA A 87 -11.00 0.69 9.68
C ALA A 87 -12.16 0.02 10.44
N HIS A 88 -11.93 -1.21 10.90
CA HIS A 88 -12.90 -2.02 11.63
C HIS A 88 -12.59 -2.19 13.13
N ASN A 89 -11.78 -1.30 13.71
CA ASN A 89 -11.45 -1.21 15.13
C ASN A 89 -10.69 -2.42 15.70
N GLY A 90 -10.16 -3.29 14.85
CA GLY A 90 -9.45 -4.51 15.23
C GLY A 90 -10.35 -5.73 15.40
N LYS A 91 -9.84 -6.89 15.04
CA LYS A 91 -10.51 -8.18 15.23
C LYS A 91 -10.65 -8.51 16.71
N LEU A 92 -11.86 -8.88 17.11
CA LEU A 92 -12.13 -9.43 18.43
C LEU A 92 -11.98 -10.94 18.35
N MET A 93 -11.06 -11.48 19.15
CA MET A 93 -10.80 -12.91 19.22
C MET A 93 -11.18 -13.43 20.61
N SER A 94 -11.85 -14.58 20.66
CA SER A 94 -12.07 -15.30 21.93
C SER A 94 -10.75 -15.86 22.48
N GLU A 95 -10.75 -16.28 23.75
CA GLU A 95 -9.59 -16.97 24.36
C GLU A 95 -9.19 -18.25 23.60
N ASP A 96 -10.15 -18.90 22.96
CA ASP A 96 -9.94 -20.11 22.16
C ASP A 96 -9.52 -19.82 20.72
N GLY A 97 -9.31 -18.52 20.36
CA GLY A 97 -8.89 -18.10 19.01
C GLY A 97 -10.01 -18.09 17.97
N GLN A 98 -11.28 -18.07 18.38
CA GLN A 98 -12.42 -17.91 17.46
C GLN A 98 -12.60 -16.43 17.09
N ASP A 99 -12.97 -16.20 15.84
CA ASP A 99 -13.32 -14.88 15.33
C ASP A 99 -14.70 -14.48 15.90
N MET A 100 -14.72 -13.45 16.74
CA MET A 100 -15.92 -12.89 17.36
C MET A 100 -16.41 -11.62 16.63
N GLY A 101 -15.83 -11.31 15.47
CA GLY A 101 -16.13 -10.12 14.70
C GLY A 101 -15.15 -8.98 14.94
N TRP A 102 -15.65 -7.76 14.97
CA TRP A 102 -14.87 -6.54 15.12
C TRP A 102 -15.21 -5.84 16.43
N ASN A 103 -14.23 -5.11 16.99
CA ASN A 103 -14.47 -4.28 18.18
C ASN A 103 -15.41 -3.11 17.85
N ASP A 104 -16.20 -2.69 18.83
CA ASP A 104 -17.14 -1.57 18.70
C ASP A 104 -16.42 -0.20 18.57
N SER A 105 -15.25 -0.07 19.20
CA SER A 105 -14.48 1.17 19.23
C SER A 105 -12.99 0.94 18.96
N LEU A 106 -12.34 1.94 18.38
CA LEU A 106 -10.91 1.95 18.13
C LEU A 106 -10.18 2.53 19.34
N SER A 107 -9.26 1.76 19.95
CA SER A 107 -8.38 2.31 20.98
C SER A 107 -7.16 3.01 20.35
N VAL A 108 -6.65 4.04 21.01
CA VAL A 108 -5.47 4.79 20.56
C VAL A 108 -4.24 3.89 20.48
N ASP A 109 -4.01 3.04 21.49
CA ASP A 109 -2.87 2.12 21.52
C ASP A 109 -2.89 1.15 20.32
N PHE A 110 -4.05 0.59 20.00
CA PHE A 110 -4.20 -0.27 18.83
C PHE A 110 -3.94 0.49 17.53
N PHE A 111 -4.46 1.71 17.42
CA PHE A 111 -4.26 2.56 16.25
C PHE A 111 -2.77 2.85 16.04
N VAL A 112 -2.07 3.30 17.09
CA VAL A 112 -0.63 3.58 17.10
C VAL A 112 0.16 2.33 16.69
N GLU A 113 -0.16 1.17 17.25
CA GLU A 113 0.54 -0.08 16.92
C GLU A 113 0.40 -0.47 15.46
N ARG A 114 -0.81 -0.37 14.89
CA ARG A 114 -1.04 -0.67 13.47
C ARG A 114 -0.30 0.33 12.57
N LEU A 115 -0.32 1.62 12.91
CA LEU A 115 0.43 2.64 12.17
C LEU A 115 1.94 2.39 12.21
N LYS A 116 2.52 1.98 13.35
CA LYS A 116 3.93 1.59 13.46
C LYS A 116 4.28 0.46 12.48
N ARG A 117 3.40 -0.53 12.33
CA ARG A 117 3.61 -1.63 11.37
C ARG A 117 3.58 -1.12 9.94
N ILE A 118 2.58 -0.32 9.56
CA ILE A 118 2.48 0.24 8.21
C ILE A 118 3.72 1.09 7.90
N ASN A 119 4.14 1.95 8.83
CA ASN A 119 5.35 2.77 8.69
C ASN A 119 6.60 1.89 8.48
N SER A 120 6.76 0.83 9.27
CA SER A 120 7.87 -0.11 9.12
C SER A 120 7.89 -0.78 7.74
N TYR A 121 6.73 -1.14 7.17
CA TYR A 121 6.67 -1.71 5.82
C TYR A 121 7.14 -0.70 4.76
N PHE A 122 6.74 0.56 4.86
CA PHE A 122 7.19 1.61 3.93
C PHE A 122 8.65 2.00 4.12
N GLU A 123 9.19 1.96 5.34
CA GLU A 123 10.62 2.17 5.60
C GLU A 123 11.47 1.08 4.96
N VAL A 124 11.05 -0.19 5.09
CA VAL A 124 11.72 -1.31 4.41
C VAL A 124 11.64 -1.16 2.89
N LEU A 125 10.48 -0.82 2.34
CA LEU A 125 10.31 -0.54 0.92
C LEU A 125 11.24 0.58 0.44
N THR A 126 11.31 1.68 1.17
CA THR A 126 12.16 2.82 0.83
C THR A 126 13.64 2.47 0.89
N SER A 127 14.09 1.77 1.94
CA SER A 127 15.48 1.37 2.10
C SER A 127 15.90 0.31 1.08
N SER A 128 15.06 -0.70 0.84
CA SER A 128 15.34 -1.78 -0.12
C SER A 128 15.28 -1.32 -1.58
N PHE A 129 14.72 -0.13 -1.86
CA PHE A 129 14.66 0.41 -3.21
C PHE A 129 16.05 0.66 -3.82
N GLY A 130 17.10 0.63 -3.01
CA GLY A 130 18.49 0.58 -3.46
C GLY A 130 18.76 -0.54 -4.48
N ILE A 131 18.04 -1.67 -4.40
CA ILE A 131 18.07 -2.75 -5.39
C ILE A 131 17.66 -2.22 -6.77
N MET A 132 16.60 -1.42 -6.84
CA MET A 132 16.13 -0.83 -8.09
C MET A 132 17.01 0.33 -8.57
N VAL A 133 17.67 1.06 -7.65
CA VAL A 133 18.52 2.19 -8.02
C VAL A 133 19.92 1.73 -8.47
N ASN A 134 20.50 0.76 -7.79
CA ASN A 134 21.91 0.37 -7.97
C ASN A 134 22.12 -1.09 -8.38
N GLY A 135 21.10 -1.93 -8.27
CA GLY A 135 21.20 -3.37 -8.48
C GLY A 135 21.04 -3.84 -9.92
N MET A 136 20.69 -2.94 -10.85
CA MET A 136 20.55 -3.26 -12.27
C MET A 136 21.54 -2.47 -13.12
N GLU A 137 21.98 -3.07 -14.24
CA GLU A 137 22.79 -2.40 -15.24
C GLU A 137 21.93 -1.46 -16.10
N LYS A 138 22.35 -0.18 -16.22
CA LYS A 138 21.61 0.82 -16.98
C LYS A 138 21.31 0.40 -18.42
N GLU A 139 22.26 -0.21 -19.09
CA GLU A 139 22.11 -0.64 -20.48
C GLU A 139 21.08 -1.77 -20.62
N GLN A 140 21.09 -2.75 -19.73
CA GLN A 140 20.08 -3.83 -19.73
C GLN A 140 18.69 -3.26 -19.45
N PHE A 141 18.55 -2.42 -18.42
CA PHE A 141 17.27 -1.76 -18.12
C PHE A 141 16.71 -1.00 -19.31
N LEU A 142 17.51 -0.16 -19.97
CA LEU A 142 17.06 0.62 -21.13
C LEU A 142 16.63 -0.25 -22.31
N LYS A 143 17.19 -1.45 -22.46
CA LYS A 143 16.81 -2.39 -23.52
C LYS A 143 15.51 -3.13 -23.18
N PHE A 144 15.43 -3.77 -22.01
CA PHE A 144 14.24 -4.58 -21.70
C PHE A 144 13.00 -3.75 -21.39
N ARG A 145 13.14 -2.53 -20.81
CA ARG A 145 12.00 -1.69 -20.44
C ARG A 145 11.04 -1.41 -21.59
N MET A 146 11.55 -1.35 -22.82
CA MET A 146 10.72 -1.10 -24.03
C MET A 146 9.79 -2.27 -24.34
N SER A 147 10.18 -3.50 -23.94
CA SER A 147 9.34 -4.70 -24.09
C SER A 147 8.23 -4.78 -23.05
N LEU A 148 8.26 -3.94 -22.01
CA LEU A 148 7.27 -3.89 -20.95
C LEU A 148 6.09 -2.96 -21.27
N LEU A 149 6.20 -2.10 -22.28
CA LEU A 149 5.14 -1.17 -22.64
C LEU A 149 3.81 -1.89 -22.94
N PRO A 150 2.65 -1.40 -22.45
CA PRO A 150 2.45 -0.18 -21.67
C PRO A 150 2.47 -0.37 -20.14
N ALA A 151 3.06 -1.46 -19.62
CA ALA A 151 3.13 -1.72 -18.18
C ALA A 151 4.00 -0.67 -17.46
N SER A 152 3.54 -0.23 -16.29
CA SER A 152 4.22 0.75 -15.45
C SER A 152 3.86 0.53 -13.99
N GLY A 153 4.78 0.84 -13.06
CA GLY A 153 4.51 0.90 -11.61
C GLY A 153 3.37 1.86 -11.23
N PHE A 154 3.04 2.81 -12.09
CA PHE A 154 1.83 3.63 -11.99
C PHE A 154 0.55 2.78 -11.82
N GLN A 155 0.50 1.60 -12.42
CA GLN A 155 -0.65 0.68 -12.44
C GLN A 155 -0.77 -0.19 -11.16
N SER A 156 -0.05 0.09 -10.09
CA SER A 156 -0.26 -0.58 -8.80
C SER A 156 -1.62 -0.17 -8.21
N ALA A 157 -2.60 -1.06 -8.28
CA ALA A 157 -3.91 -0.84 -7.68
C ALA A 157 -3.83 -0.81 -6.16
N GLN A 158 -3.00 -1.64 -5.54
CA GLN A 158 -2.87 -1.69 -4.09
C GLN A 158 -2.37 -0.36 -3.52
N TYR A 159 -1.43 0.30 -4.20
CA TYR A 159 -0.97 1.63 -3.78
C TYR A 159 -2.14 2.64 -3.75
N ARG A 160 -3.03 2.63 -4.75
CA ARG A 160 -4.22 3.50 -4.77
C ARG A 160 -5.22 3.15 -3.66
N LEU A 161 -5.41 1.86 -3.38
CA LEU A 161 -6.26 1.43 -2.26
C LEU A 161 -5.69 1.91 -0.92
N ILE A 162 -4.37 1.89 -0.72
CA ILE A 162 -3.72 2.45 0.47
C ILE A 162 -4.03 3.95 0.59
N GLU A 163 -3.84 4.73 -0.48
CA GLU A 163 -4.13 6.17 -0.48
C GLU A 163 -5.59 6.46 -0.10
N ILE A 164 -6.56 5.76 -0.73
CA ILE A 164 -7.99 5.91 -0.44
C ILE A 164 -8.31 5.54 1.01
N SER A 165 -7.60 4.56 1.57
CA SER A 165 -7.79 4.13 2.95
C SER A 165 -7.17 5.08 3.99
N CYS A 166 -6.28 5.98 3.58
CA CYS A 166 -5.58 6.89 4.50
C CYS A 166 -6.31 8.22 4.72
N THR A 167 -7.10 8.71 3.77
CA THR A 167 -7.62 10.08 3.85
C THR A 167 -8.97 10.24 3.15
N HIS A 168 -9.62 11.38 3.36
CA HIS A 168 -10.83 11.73 2.62
C HIS A 168 -10.52 11.91 1.12
N LEU A 169 -11.41 11.45 0.26
CA LEU A 169 -11.20 11.38 -1.19
C LEU A 169 -10.83 12.73 -1.81
N ILE A 170 -11.35 13.83 -1.25
CA ILE A 170 -11.03 15.20 -1.70
C ILE A 170 -9.52 15.49 -1.66
N ASN A 171 -8.77 14.89 -0.74
CA ASN A 171 -7.32 15.07 -0.64
C ASN A 171 -6.55 14.32 -1.73
N LEU A 172 -7.22 13.41 -2.45
CA LEU A 172 -6.69 12.63 -3.57
C LEU A 172 -7.13 13.13 -4.93
N THR A 173 -7.94 14.19 -4.99
CA THR A 173 -8.27 14.87 -6.23
C THR A 173 -7.16 15.83 -6.65
N HIS A 174 -7.18 16.26 -7.91
CA HIS A 174 -6.22 17.25 -8.40
C HIS A 174 -6.30 18.53 -7.56
N LYS A 175 -5.13 19.03 -7.15
CA LYS A 175 -5.03 20.13 -6.16
C LYS A 175 -5.78 21.42 -6.59
N ASP A 176 -5.81 21.71 -7.89
CA ASP A 176 -6.43 22.94 -8.43
C ASP A 176 -7.96 22.80 -8.56
N GLU A 177 -8.50 21.57 -8.45
CA GLU A 177 -9.94 21.28 -8.54
C GLU A 177 -10.60 21.08 -7.18
N ARG A 178 -9.82 20.87 -6.11
CA ARG A 178 -10.33 20.56 -4.77
C ARG A 178 -11.39 21.54 -4.27
N GLU A 179 -11.19 22.84 -4.48
CA GLU A 179 -12.16 23.84 -4.02
C GLU A 179 -13.53 23.69 -4.71
N GLY A 180 -13.53 23.42 -6.02
CA GLY A 180 -14.75 23.21 -6.80
C GLY A 180 -15.46 21.89 -6.50
N LEU A 181 -14.71 20.89 -5.98
CA LEU A 181 -15.23 19.56 -5.67
C LEU A 181 -15.69 19.41 -4.22
N LYS A 182 -15.61 20.46 -3.39
CA LYS A 182 -16.11 20.41 -2.01
C LYS A 182 -17.62 20.18 -2.01
N GLY A 183 -18.03 19.10 -1.33
CA GLY A 183 -19.43 18.70 -1.25
C GLY A 183 -19.94 17.89 -2.44
N SER A 184 -19.10 17.59 -3.44
CA SER A 184 -19.44 16.68 -4.53
C SER A 184 -19.53 15.24 -4.02
N SER A 185 -20.19 14.38 -4.80
CA SER A 185 -20.27 12.95 -4.51
C SER A 185 -18.91 12.27 -4.63
N ILE A 186 -18.78 11.08 -4.04
CA ILE A 186 -17.57 10.24 -4.19
C ILE A 186 -17.34 9.90 -5.67
N ASP A 187 -18.42 9.60 -6.40
CA ASP A 187 -18.37 9.24 -7.81
C ASP A 187 -17.87 10.42 -8.66
N ASP A 188 -18.31 11.65 -8.37
CA ASP A 188 -17.82 12.85 -9.05
C ASP A 188 -16.35 13.09 -8.72
N MET A 189 -15.96 13.04 -7.44
CA MET A 189 -14.55 13.21 -7.03
C MET A 189 -13.63 12.16 -7.66
N ALA A 190 -14.10 10.92 -7.86
CA ALA A 190 -13.32 9.84 -8.45
C ALA A 190 -12.96 10.09 -9.93
N GLN A 191 -13.67 10.96 -10.63
CA GLN A 191 -13.31 11.37 -11.99
C GLN A 191 -12.11 12.33 -12.03
N HIS A 192 -11.71 12.88 -10.87
CA HIS A 192 -10.70 13.91 -10.70
C HIS A 192 -9.51 13.46 -9.85
N PHE A 193 -9.20 12.16 -9.83
CA PHE A 193 -8.03 11.66 -9.12
C PHE A 193 -6.74 12.29 -9.64
N TYR A 194 -5.89 12.78 -8.75
CA TYR A 194 -4.63 13.47 -9.08
C TYR A 194 -3.70 12.66 -10.00
N TRP A 195 -3.77 11.34 -9.95
CA TRP A 195 -2.88 10.48 -10.73
C TRP A 195 -3.26 10.38 -12.21
N THR A 196 -4.47 10.77 -12.58
CA THR A 196 -4.91 10.75 -13.98
C THR A 196 -4.09 11.70 -14.84
N ASP A 197 -3.72 12.87 -14.32
CA ASP A 197 -2.93 13.88 -15.04
C ASP A 197 -1.53 13.38 -15.43
N GLY A 198 -0.93 12.49 -14.64
CA GLY A 198 0.38 11.92 -14.92
C GLY A 198 0.42 11.01 -16.14
N ALA A 199 -0.74 10.58 -16.61
CA ALA A 199 -0.87 9.65 -17.72
C ALA A 199 -1.70 10.20 -18.90
N ILE A 200 -1.69 11.53 -19.06
CA ILE A 200 -2.22 12.22 -20.24
C ILE A 200 -1.06 12.43 -21.24
N ASP A 201 -1.29 12.04 -22.48
CA ASP A 201 -0.34 12.27 -23.57
C ASP A 201 -0.21 13.79 -23.84
N ILE A 202 1.01 14.31 -23.73
CA ILE A 202 1.30 15.74 -23.81
C ILE A 202 0.98 16.31 -25.20
N LYS A 203 1.09 15.50 -26.25
CA LYS A 203 0.88 15.96 -27.64
C LYS A 203 -0.58 16.00 -28.03
N THR A 204 -1.34 15.05 -27.56
CA THR A 204 -2.74 14.86 -27.96
C THR A 204 -3.76 15.33 -26.93
N GLY A 205 -3.34 15.53 -25.67
CA GLY A 205 -4.23 15.83 -24.54
C GLY A 205 -5.18 14.69 -24.19
N LYS A 206 -4.95 13.48 -24.70
CA LYS A 206 -5.81 12.31 -24.44
C LYS A 206 -5.19 11.39 -23.39
N LYS A 207 -6.02 10.59 -22.75
CA LYS A 207 -5.56 9.52 -21.85
C LYS A 207 -4.63 8.58 -22.62
N THR A 208 -3.55 8.14 -21.98
CA THR A 208 -2.70 7.09 -22.54
C THR A 208 -3.42 5.73 -22.44
N LEU A 209 -3.08 4.79 -23.34
CA LEU A 209 -3.60 3.42 -23.30
C LEU A 209 -3.36 2.75 -21.93
N MET A 210 -2.25 3.09 -21.28
CA MET A 210 -1.94 2.61 -19.94
C MET A 210 -3.00 3.07 -18.93
N LEU A 211 -3.39 4.35 -18.94
CA LEU A 211 -4.42 4.89 -18.06
C LEU A 211 -5.80 4.30 -18.36
N GLU A 212 -6.18 4.24 -19.63
CA GLU A 212 -7.47 3.65 -20.04
C GLU A 212 -7.63 2.20 -19.56
N ASN A 213 -6.60 1.37 -19.75
CA ASN A 213 -6.60 -0.01 -19.29
C ASN A 213 -6.64 -0.12 -17.76
N PHE A 214 -5.94 0.76 -17.06
CA PHE A 214 -5.92 0.82 -15.61
C PHE A 214 -7.29 1.18 -15.03
N GLU A 215 -7.90 2.25 -15.53
CA GLU A 215 -9.24 2.68 -15.15
C GLU A 215 -10.29 1.60 -15.45
N LYS A 216 -10.27 1.04 -16.65
CA LYS A 216 -11.19 -0.04 -17.04
C LYS A 216 -11.12 -1.24 -16.09
N LYS A 217 -9.94 -1.55 -15.58
CA LYS A 217 -9.74 -2.72 -14.69
C LYS A 217 -10.07 -2.43 -13.23
N TYR A 218 -9.74 -1.24 -12.71
CA TYR A 218 -9.69 -1.01 -11.27
C TYR A 218 -10.58 0.14 -10.78
N MET A 219 -11.14 1.00 -11.65
CA MET A 219 -11.89 2.18 -11.21
C MET A 219 -13.10 1.82 -10.34
N ALA A 220 -13.85 0.78 -10.70
CA ALA A 220 -14.96 0.30 -9.88
C ALA A 220 -14.51 -0.08 -8.46
N GLN A 221 -13.39 -0.82 -8.34
CA GLN A 221 -12.82 -1.19 -7.04
C GLN A 221 -12.38 0.03 -6.22
N PHE A 222 -11.86 1.07 -6.87
CA PHE A 222 -11.47 2.32 -6.17
C PHE A 222 -12.69 3.08 -5.66
N ILE A 223 -13.75 3.15 -6.46
CA ILE A 223 -15.02 3.79 -6.07
C ILE A 223 -15.67 3.01 -4.92
N ASP A 224 -15.75 1.69 -5.03
CA ASP A 224 -16.27 0.82 -3.96
C ASP A 224 -15.48 1.01 -2.66
N ARG A 225 -14.13 1.04 -2.75
CA ARG A 225 -13.27 1.30 -1.58
C ARG A 225 -13.51 2.69 -1.00
N ALA A 226 -13.67 3.71 -1.83
CA ALA A 226 -13.91 5.08 -1.40
C ALA A 226 -15.27 5.23 -0.69
N HIS A 227 -16.31 4.55 -1.16
CA HIS A 227 -17.61 4.50 -0.49
C HIS A 227 -17.51 3.78 0.86
N ASP A 228 -16.92 2.58 0.89
CA ASP A 228 -16.76 1.80 2.14
C ASP A 228 -15.88 2.53 3.17
N PHE A 229 -14.85 3.24 2.73
CA PHE A 229 -13.90 3.97 3.58
C PHE A 229 -14.24 5.45 3.78
N SER A 230 -15.40 5.92 3.38
CA SER A 230 -15.80 7.32 3.52
C SER A 230 -15.72 7.84 4.96
N ASP A 231 -16.13 7.01 5.91
CA ASP A 231 -16.11 7.27 7.37
C ASP A 231 -15.12 6.38 8.15
N LYS A 232 -14.38 5.49 7.47
CA LYS A 232 -13.46 4.51 8.07
C LYS A 232 -11.99 4.71 7.67
N ASN A 233 -11.68 5.65 6.75
CA ASN A 233 -10.30 5.97 6.43
C ASN A 233 -9.57 6.52 7.66
N LEU A 234 -8.23 6.47 7.66
CA LEU A 234 -7.43 6.86 8.84
C LEU A 234 -7.73 8.29 9.31
N LEU A 235 -7.94 9.24 8.38
CA LEU A 235 -8.28 10.61 8.75
C LEU A 235 -9.65 10.69 9.44
N ALA A 236 -10.65 9.98 8.92
CA ALA A 236 -11.98 9.89 9.54
C ALA A 236 -11.90 9.22 10.92
N LYS A 237 -11.17 8.12 11.04
CA LYS A 237 -10.94 7.45 12.34
C LYS A 237 -10.27 8.35 13.35
N TYR A 238 -9.23 9.08 12.97
CA TYR A 238 -8.58 10.08 13.82
C TYR A 238 -9.56 11.17 14.27
N GLN A 239 -10.40 11.68 13.37
CA GLN A 239 -11.37 12.73 13.68
C GLN A 239 -12.53 12.25 14.58
N GLN A 240 -12.82 10.96 14.61
CA GLN A 240 -13.83 10.34 15.46
C GLN A 240 -13.35 10.09 16.91
N LEU A 241 -12.05 10.16 17.17
CA LEU A 241 -11.49 10.02 18.52
C LEU A 241 -11.92 11.19 19.41
N SER A 242 -11.84 10.98 20.72
CA SER A 242 -12.02 12.08 21.69
C SER A 242 -11.01 13.20 21.48
N VAL A 243 -11.32 14.41 21.94
CA VAL A 243 -10.37 15.56 21.86
C VAL A 243 -9.05 15.26 22.58
N GLU A 244 -9.08 14.51 23.67
CA GLU A 244 -7.91 14.06 24.42
C GLU A 244 -7.07 13.08 23.60
N ASP A 245 -7.71 12.06 23.03
CA ASP A 245 -7.04 11.06 22.19
C ASP A 245 -6.44 11.65 20.91
N GLN A 246 -7.07 12.66 20.32
CA GLN A 246 -6.53 13.39 19.19
C GLN A 246 -5.26 14.20 19.53
N GLN A 247 -4.97 14.44 20.80
CA GLN A 247 -3.75 15.09 21.26
C GLN A 247 -2.62 14.09 21.61
N ASP A 248 -2.87 12.79 21.48
CA ASP A 248 -1.85 11.78 21.75
C ASP A 248 -0.64 11.98 20.81
N LYS A 249 0.54 12.13 21.44
CA LYS A 249 1.77 12.49 20.73
C LYS A 249 2.28 11.38 19.82
N ASP A 250 2.13 10.14 20.26
CA ASP A 250 2.58 8.98 19.48
C ASP A 250 1.68 8.79 18.27
N LEU A 251 0.37 8.94 18.43
CA LEU A 251 -0.59 8.88 17.32
C LEU A 251 -0.30 9.97 16.27
N ILE A 252 -0.16 11.23 16.70
CA ILE A 252 0.18 12.35 15.81
C ILE A 252 1.49 12.07 15.07
N HIS A 253 2.51 11.61 15.80
CA HIS A 253 3.80 11.27 15.21
C HIS A 253 3.68 10.18 14.15
N GLN A 254 2.96 9.08 14.43
CA GLN A 254 2.80 7.98 13.49
C GLN A 254 1.99 8.37 12.25
N LEU A 255 0.94 9.19 12.39
CA LEU A 255 0.18 9.71 11.26
C LEU A 255 1.04 10.63 10.37
N ARG A 256 1.83 11.52 10.97
CA ARG A 256 2.77 12.38 10.22
C ARG A 256 3.85 11.56 9.53
N LEU A 257 4.38 10.55 10.20
CA LEU A 257 5.40 9.65 9.63
C LEU A 257 4.82 8.87 8.43
N LEU A 258 3.58 8.39 8.52
CA LEU A 258 2.91 7.73 7.41
C LEU A 258 2.74 8.67 6.21
N ASP A 259 2.34 9.90 6.45
CA ASP A 259 2.20 10.91 5.41
C ASP A 259 3.55 11.16 4.70
N LEU A 260 4.66 11.24 5.46
CA LEU A 260 6.00 11.34 4.90
C LEU A 260 6.42 10.08 4.12
N ASN A 261 6.21 8.91 4.69
CA ASN A 261 6.63 7.65 4.07
C ASN A 261 5.92 7.41 2.74
N VAL A 262 4.61 7.60 2.68
CA VAL A 262 3.81 7.33 1.48
C VAL A 262 3.91 8.47 0.46
N ASN A 263 3.84 9.73 0.91
CA ASN A 263 3.68 10.87 0.00
C ASN A 263 4.98 11.61 -0.32
N VAL A 264 6.08 11.30 0.39
CA VAL A 264 7.38 11.93 0.18
C VAL A 264 8.47 10.90 -0.07
N ASN A 265 8.79 10.04 0.90
CA ASN A 265 9.94 9.14 0.83
C ASN A 265 9.81 8.15 -0.34
N TRP A 266 8.66 7.50 -0.46
CA TRP A 266 8.40 6.53 -1.53
C TRP A 266 8.44 7.14 -2.94
N PRO A 267 7.78 8.28 -3.25
CA PRO A 267 7.96 8.97 -4.54
C PRO A 267 9.39 9.42 -4.82
N LEU A 268 10.15 9.83 -3.79
CA LEU A 268 11.54 10.28 -3.97
C LEU A 268 12.49 9.16 -4.36
N VAL A 269 12.37 7.95 -3.79
CA VAL A 269 13.22 6.83 -4.21
C VAL A 269 12.92 6.42 -5.64
N HIS A 270 11.66 6.52 -6.09
CA HIS A 270 11.28 6.36 -7.49
C HIS A 270 11.90 7.44 -8.37
N TYR A 271 11.89 8.68 -7.91
CA TYR A 271 12.53 9.78 -8.62
C TYR A 271 14.04 9.56 -8.77
N LYS A 272 14.74 9.13 -7.72
CA LYS A 272 16.16 8.75 -7.78
C LYS A 272 16.41 7.68 -8.86
N SER A 273 15.58 6.64 -8.91
CA SER A 273 15.69 5.58 -9.93
C SER A 273 15.46 6.14 -11.34
N ALA A 274 14.43 6.98 -11.52
CA ALA A 274 14.16 7.61 -12.80
C ALA A 274 15.33 8.49 -13.26
N VAL A 275 15.90 9.33 -12.38
CA VAL A 275 17.09 10.13 -12.68
C VAL A 275 18.23 9.24 -13.13
N ARG A 276 18.55 8.18 -12.39
CA ARG A 276 19.66 7.27 -12.71
C ARG A 276 19.55 6.66 -14.10
N TYR A 277 18.38 6.14 -14.43
CA TYR A 277 18.19 5.36 -15.66
C TYR A 277 17.75 6.17 -16.87
N LEU A 278 16.97 7.22 -16.67
CA LEU A 278 16.33 7.96 -17.76
C LEU A 278 17.05 9.27 -18.11
N SER A 279 17.83 9.86 -17.19
CA SER A 279 18.62 11.04 -17.51
C SER A 279 19.87 10.71 -18.31
N SER A 280 20.14 11.50 -19.36
CA SER A 280 21.37 11.43 -20.13
C SER A 280 21.85 12.83 -20.57
N LYS A 281 23.12 12.92 -20.98
CA LYS A 281 23.70 14.17 -21.52
C LYS A 281 23.08 14.59 -22.86
N ASP A 282 22.53 13.63 -23.59
CA ASP A 282 21.96 13.82 -24.93
C ASP A 282 20.44 14.06 -24.89
N GLY A 283 19.87 14.21 -23.70
CA GLY A 283 18.44 14.37 -23.45
C GLY A 283 17.82 13.24 -22.62
N ASP A 284 16.82 13.58 -21.83
CA ASP A 284 16.15 12.60 -20.96
C ASP A 284 15.24 11.67 -21.74
N ALA A 285 15.26 10.40 -21.42
CA ALA A 285 14.34 9.42 -21.97
C ALA A 285 12.97 9.51 -21.27
N ASP A 286 11.90 9.29 -22.03
CA ASP A 286 10.55 9.18 -21.47
C ASP A 286 10.43 7.99 -20.51
N ALA A 287 9.59 8.12 -19.48
CA ALA A 287 9.28 7.00 -18.61
C ALA A 287 8.63 5.86 -19.38
N THR A 288 8.81 4.63 -18.89
CA THR A 288 8.05 3.46 -19.36
C THR A 288 6.57 3.74 -19.15
N GLY A 289 5.78 3.80 -20.22
CA GLY A 289 4.37 4.21 -20.15
C GLY A 289 4.09 5.68 -20.56
N GLY A 290 5.11 6.46 -20.97
CA GLY A 290 4.94 7.82 -21.54
C GLY A 290 4.61 8.90 -20.51
N THR A 291 4.81 8.65 -19.21
CA THR A 291 4.55 9.63 -18.15
C THR A 291 5.67 10.67 -18.06
N ASN A 292 5.31 11.94 -17.80
CA ASN A 292 6.28 12.99 -17.50
C ASN A 292 6.77 12.85 -16.04
N TRP A 293 7.74 11.94 -15.83
CA TRP A 293 8.28 11.61 -14.52
C TRP A 293 8.90 12.82 -13.78
N GLN A 294 9.46 13.79 -14.49
CA GLN A 294 10.09 14.99 -13.93
C GLN A 294 9.09 15.91 -13.23
N LYS A 295 7.86 15.97 -13.73
CA LYS A 295 6.77 16.73 -13.10
C LYS A 295 5.94 15.89 -12.14
N TYR A 296 5.90 14.59 -12.36
CA TYR A 296 4.96 13.71 -11.69
C TYR A 296 5.51 13.05 -10.42
N LEU A 297 6.79 12.65 -10.41
CA LEU A 297 7.37 11.96 -9.24
C LEU A 297 7.72 12.91 -8.08
N PRO A 298 8.25 14.16 -8.30
CA PRO A 298 8.62 14.97 -7.16
C PRO A 298 7.43 15.37 -6.27
N PRO A 299 7.46 15.09 -4.96
CA PRO A 299 6.34 15.32 -4.03
C PRO A 299 5.84 16.77 -4.00
N ARG A 300 6.74 17.72 -4.23
CA ARG A 300 6.43 19.17 -4.26
C ARG A 300 5.39 19.56 -5.32
N PHE A 301 5.29 18.79 -6.40
CA PHE A 301 4.34 19.10 -7.48
C PHE A 301 2.98 18.46 -7.21
N GLN A 302 2.96 17.27 -6.66
CA GLN A 302 1.73 16.55 -6.36
C GLN A 302 1.01 17.12 -5.13
N LYS A 303 1.76 17.53 -4.10
CA LYS A 303 1.22 18.02 -2.82
C LYS A 303 0.10 17.11 -2.26
N ARG A 304 0.37 15.80 -2.27
CA ARG A 304 -0.50 14.83 -1.60
C ARG A 304 -0.22 14.87 -0.12
N ILE A 305 -1.25 15.02 0.67
CA ILE A 305 -1.16 15.13 2.12
C ILE A 305 -2.40 14.46 2.69
N PHE A 306 -2.20 13.42 3.47
CA PHE A 306 -3.31 12.65 4.06
C PHE A 306 -3.93 13.36 5.25
N PHE A 307 -3.10 14.01 6.06
CA PHE A 307 -3.50 14.63 7.33
C PHE A 307 -3.16 16.13 7.35
N PRO A 308 -3.78 16.97 6.51
CA PRO A 308 -3.34 18.35 6.30
C PRO A 308 -3.40 19.20 7.58
N LYS A 309 -4.28 18.89 8.54
CA LYS A 309 -4.40 19.60 9.82
C LYS A 309 -3.30 19.27 10.83
N LEU A 310 -2.51 18.22 10.62
CA LEU A 310 -1.39 17.83 11.46
C LEU A 310 -0.08 18.55 11.08
N TRP A 311 -0.09 19.35 10.02
CA TRP A 311 1.05 20.07 9.49
C TRP A 311 0.87 21.58 9.62
N THR A 312 1.95 22.29 9.95
CA THR A 312 1.96 23.76 9.96
C THR A 312 1.91 24.31 8.53
N LYS A 313 1.51 25.56 8.40
CA LYS A 313 1.48 26.24 7.11
C LYS A 313 2.86 26.25 6.43
N GLU A 314 3.93 26.46 7.21
CA GLU A 314 5.31 26.50 6.73
C GLU A 314 5.75 25.11 6.20
N GLU A 315 5.43 24.03 6.92
CA GLU A 315 5.71 22.65 6.47
C GLU A 315 4.96 22.32 5.16
N LEU A 316 3.69 22.73 5.04
CA LEU A 316 2.90 22.55 3.83
C LEU A 316 3.44 23.35 2.63
N GLU A 317 3.92 24.58 2.85
CA GLU A 317 4.54 25.40 1.80
C GLU A 317 5.87 24.80 1.30
N ASN A 318 6.63 24.20 2.21
CA ASN A 318 7.91 23.55 1.92
C ASN A 318 7.80 22.05 1.61
N TRP A 319 6.59 21.50 1.44
CA TRP A 319 6.35 20.09 1.22
C TRP A 319 7.21 19.49 0.11
N GLY A 320 8.06 18.52 0.45
CA GLY A 320 8.94 17.83 -0.47
C GLY A 320 10.14 18.62 -1.05
N ARG A 321 10.34 19.89 -0.66
CA ARG A 321 11.46 20.70 -1.23
C ARG A 321 12.81 20.27 -0.66
N GLN A 322 12.96 20.18 0.64
CA GLN A 322 14.23 19.87 1.29
C GLN A 322 14.73 18.48 0.90
N TRP A 323 13.81 17.51 0.85
CA TRP A 323 14.15 16.14 0.50
C TRP A 323 14.60 15.98 -0.96
N VAL A 324 14.03 16.74 -1.90
CA VAL A 324 14.48 16.71 -3.31
C VAL A 324 15.91 17.22 -3.44
N VAL A 325 16.24 18.29 -2.73
CA VAL A 325 17.61 18.86 -2.73
C VAL A 325 18.60 17.86 -2.14
N ASN A 326 18.28 17.25 -1.01
CA ASN A 326 19.14 16.24 -0.38
C ASN A 326 19.33 15.02 -1.28
N ALA A 327 18.26 14.54 -1.92
CA ALA A 327 18.30 13.40 -2.83
C ALA A 327 19.15 13.64 -4.09
N LEU A 328 19.22 14.88 -4.56
CA LEU A 328 20.07 15.26 -5.71
C LEU A 328 21.54 15.47 -5.34
N ASN A 329 21.82 15.85 -4.09
CA ASN A 329 23.19 16.04 -3.61
C ASN A 329 23.90 14.73 -3.21
N GLU A 330 23.13 13.65 -3.01
CA GLU A 330 23.65 12.30 -2.69
C GLU A 330 23.85 11.42 -3.95
N SER A 331 23.47 11.89 -5.14
CA SER A 331 23.62 11.19 -6.43
C SER A 331 24.79 11.74 -7.23
#